data_7973c5fa19a705fcffd8c2fa60a97431
#
_entry.id   7973c5fa19a705fcffd8c2fa60a97431
#
_cell.length_a   1.000
_cell.length_b   1.000
_cell.length_c   1.000
_cell.angle_alpha   90.00
_cell.angle_beta   90.00
_cell.angle_gamma   90.00
#
_symmetry.space_group_name_H-M   'P 1'
#
loop_
_entity.id
_entity.type
_entity.pdbx_description
1 polymer ?
#
loop_
_entity_poly.entity_id
_entity_poly.type
_entity_poly.pdbx_seq_one_letter_code
_entity_poly.pdbx_strand_id
1 'polypeptide(L)'
;MASESELIAALSTVFTLSDPNILVGIGDDGAVIKASSQNSVLATDMAVEGVHFKREWSSLHEIGAKITAANLADIYAMGGDPKYLLVSAGLTSDFGIAEIEALANGIKSEADLVGAAIVGGDISRAEKLVISISVFGEVTSPITRSGAKAGDSVIISGLPGKSAAGLFQLQSGVTDSTFVSAHKKPVVHYELAKKFRNVNAMCDVSDGLLSELTHIAEASGVGIEIDSRLIEQLSDFKELADLDSSQVWQWVLGGGEDHVFVATTSAKVPDGAIVIGKVMSGIKLDVLGISDVPDVGFRHF
;
A
#
# COMPACT_ATOMS: atom_id res chain seq x y z
N MET A 1 6.07 -26.65 20.40
CA MET A 1 5.78 -25.21 20.18
C MET A 1 7.05 -24.48 20.55
N ALA A 2 7.56 -23.63 19.68
CA ALA A 2 8.75 -22.86 19.98
C ALA A 2 8.46 -21.88 21.14
N SER A 3 9.46 -21.61 21.98
CA SER A 3 9.37 -20.59 23.00
C SER A 3 9.49 -19.19 22.37
N GLU A 4 9.03 -18.17 23.08
CA GLU A 4 9.17 -16.78 22.65
C GLU A 4 10.64 -16.42 22.34
N SER A 5 11.57 -16.83 23.21
CA SER A 5 13.00 -16.61 23.00
C SER A 5 13.54 -17.26 21.73
N GLU A 6 13.06 -18.44 21.36
CA GLU A 6 13.46 -19.12 20.11
C GLU A 6 12.89 -18.38 18.89
N LEU A 7 11.66 -17.86 18.96
CA LEU A 7 11.06 -17.05 17.89
C LEU A 7 11.82 -15.71 17.71
N ILE A 8 12.14 -15.01 18.80
CA ILE A 8 12.92 -13.76 18.75
C ILE A 8 14.33 -14.02 18.19
N ALA A 9 14.98 -15.12 18.56
CA ALA A 9 16.28 -15.49 18.01
C ALA A 9 16.20 -15.73 16.49
N ALA A 10 15.17 -16.40 15.99
CA ALA A 10 14.93 -16.62 14.57
C ALA A 10 14.71 -15.28 13.83
N LEU A 11 13.87 -14.39 14.38
CA LEU A 11 13.64 -13.05 13.83
C LEU A 11 14.94 -12.24 13.74
N SER A 12 15.78 -12.26 14.77
CA SER A 12 17.07 -11.57 14.79
C SER A 12 18.04 -12.07 13.74
N THR A 13 17.90 -13.33 13.32
CA THR A 13 18.69 -13.91 12.22
C THR A 13 18.23 -13.39 10.84
N VAL A 14 16.93 -13.20 10.66
CA VAL A 14 16.36 -12.68 9.41
C VAL A 14 16.57 -11.17 9.29
N PHE A 15 16.28 -10.42 10.35
CA PHE A 15 16.36 -8.95 10.39
C PHE A 15 17.75 -8.46 10.77
N THR A 16 18.71 -8.66 9.88
CA THR A 16 20.08 -8.19 10.09
C THR A 16 20.18 -6.67 9.99
N LEU A 17 20.83 -6.02 10.96
CA LEU A 17 20.98 -4.58 11.03
C LEU A 17 22.39 -4.16 10.58
N SER A 18 22.47 -3.31 9.54
CA SER A 18 23.73 -2.76 9.03
C SER A 18 23.77 -1.24 8.97
N ASP A 19 22.68 -0.53 9.28
CA ASP A 19 22.61 0.93 9.28
C ASP A 19 23.36 1.49 10.51
N PRO A 20 24.40 2.34 10.33
CA PRO A 20 25.16 2.94 11.42
C PRO A 20 24.35 3.95 12.25
N ASN A 21 23.15 4.33 11.81
CA ASN A 21 22.25 5.17 12.57
C ASN A 21 21.41 4.38 13.59
N ILE A 22 21.37 3.06 13.51
CA ILE A 22 20.75 2.19 14.50
C ILE A 22 21.76 1.99 15.63
N LEU A 23 21.51 2.61 16.78
CA LEU A 23 22.38 2.53 17.95
C LEU A 23 22.03 1.35 18.84
N VAL A 24 20.74 1.02 18.94
CA VAL A 24 20.19 -0.17 19.62
C VAL A 24 19.08 -0.72 18.72
N GLY A 25 19.12 -2.00 18.44
CA GLY A 25 18.12 -2.69 17.61
C GLY A 25 17.42 -3.81 18.38
N ILE A 26 17.08 -4.89 17.66
CA ILE A 26 16.35 -6.05 18.21
C ILE A 26 17.13 -6.67 19.37
N GLY A 27 16.42 -6.95 20.48
CA GLY A 27 16.96 -7.66 21.65
C GLY A 27 17.03 -6.82 22.92
N ASP A 28 16.60 -5.56 22.88
CA ASP A 28 16.44 -4.68 24.05
C ASP A 28 14.98 -4.19 24.12
N ASP A 29 14.61 -3.49 25.20
CA ASP A 29 13.23 -2.98 25.43
C ASP A 29 12.74 -2.00 24.34
N GLY A 30 13.64 -1.47 23.52
CA GLY A 30 13.30 -0.58 22.41
C GLY A 30 14.48 -0.34 21.46
N ALA A 31 14.18 0.11 20.26
CA ALA A 31 15.20 0.54 19.31
C ALA A 31 15.61 1.99 19.55
N VAL A 32 16.92 2.28 19.43
CA VAL A 32 17.47 3.63 19.52
C VAL A 32 18.06 4.02 18.16
N ILE A 33 17.48 5.05 17.56
CA ILE A 33 17.87 5.57 16.26
C ILE A 33 18.49 6.95 16.44
N LYS A 34 19.58 7.22 15.76
CA LYS A 34 20.18 8.55 15.72
C LYS A 34 19.21 9.56 15.10
N ALA A 35 18.98 10.68 15.80
CA ALA A 35 18.10 11.72 15.30
C ALA A 35 18.60 12.32 13.98
N SER A 36 17.67 12.53 13.06
CA SER A 36 17.87 13.22 11.78
C SER A 36 17.55 14.71 11.89
N SER A 37 18.02 15.51 10.94
CA SER A 37 17.63 16.92 10.77
C SER A 37 16.36 17.12 9.94
N GLN A 38 15.82 16.06 9.34
CA GLN A 38 14.58 16.10 8.58
C GLN A 38 13.36 15.91 9.49
N ASN A 39 12.16 16.23 8.96
CA ASN A 39 10.93 15.89 9.66
C ASN A 39 10.70 14.38 9.63
N SER A 40 10.16 13.84 10.71
CA SER A 40 9.73 12.45 10.75
C SER A 40 8.32 12.32 10.19
N VAL A 41 8.09 11.31 9.37
CA VAL A 41 6.78 10.86 8.92
C VAL A 41 6.55 9.45 9.44
N LEU A 42 5.35 9.19 9.98
CA LEU A 42 5.02 7.93 10.63
C LEU A 42 3.68 7.44 10.09
N ALA A 43 3.59 6.13 9.83
CA ALA A 43 2.35 5.44 9.50
C ALA A 43 2.28 4.11 10.25
N THR A 44 1.08 3.57 10.41
CA THR A 44 0.87 2.24 10.99
C THR A 44 -0.42 1.64 10.48
N ASP A 45 -0.33 0.39 10.00
CA ASP A 45 -1.47 -0.44 9.63
C ASP A 45 -1.51 -1.73 10.41
N MET A 46 -2.70 -2.30 10.46
CA MET A 46 -2.95 -3.61 11.06
C MET A 46 -3.68 -4.51 10.06
N ALA A 47 -3.19 -5.72 9.90
CA ALA A 47 -3.84 -6.74 9.11
C ALA A 47 -4.25 -7.94 9.97
N VAL A 48 -5.47 -8.42 9.75
CA VAL A 48 -6.11 -9.50 10.50
C VAL A 48 -6.49 -10.63 9.56
N GLU A 49 -6.11 -11.86 9.91
CA GLU A 49 -6.49 -13.05 9.16
C GLU A 49 -8.02 -13.21 9.06
N GLY A 50 -8.50 -13.49 7.85
CA GLY A 50 -9.92 -13.58 7.51
C GLY A 50 -10.59 -12.25 7.19
N VAL A 51 -9.87 -11.11 7.34
CA VAL A 51 -10.30 -9.76 6.93
C VAL A 51 -9.44 -9.28 5.76
N HIS A 52 -8.15 -9.13 5.96
CA HIS A 52 -7.23 -8.56 4.99
C HIS A 52 -6.44 -9.62 4.19
N PHE A 53 -6.35 -10.84 4.71
CA PHE A 53 -5.70 -11.98 4.05
C PHE A 53 -6.26 -13.31 4.56
N LYS A 54 -6.00 -14.39 3.82
CA LYS A 54 -6.27 -15.76 4.23
C LYS A 54 -5.05 -16.63 3.96
N ARG A 55 -4.61 -17.40 4.97
CA ARG A 55 -3.48 -18.35 4.84
C ARG A 55 -3.75 -19.50 3.86
N GLU A 56 -5.01 -19.79 3.55
CA GLU A 56 -5.39 -20.76 2.50
C GLU A 56 -5.11 -20.23 1.08
N TRP A 57 -5.01 -18.90 0.90
CA TRP A 57 -4.75 -18.25 -0.38
C TRP A 57 -3.30 -17.82 -0.54
N SER A 58 -2.69 -17.33 0.54
CA SER A 58 -1.36 -16.70 0.51
C SER A 58 -0.41 -17.39 1.47
N SER A 59 0.83 -17.59 1.05
CA SER A 59 1.92 -18.01 1.91
C SER A 59 2.26 -16.92 2.94
N LEU A 60 2.89 -17.30 4.05
CA LEU A 60 3.34 -16.34 5.07
C LEU A 60 4.33 -15.30 4.51
N HIS A 61 5.15 -15.70 3.53
CA HIS A 61 6.03 -14.79 2.82
C HIS A 61 5.23 -13.73 2.03
N GLU A 62 4.22 -14.14 1.25
CA GLU A 62 3.36 -13.20 0.51
C GLU A 62 2.61 -12.27 1.46
N ILE A 63 2.08 -12.80 2.58
CA ILE A 63 1.40 -12.01 3.62
C ILE A 63 2.33 -10.96 4.20
N GLY A 64 3.55 -11.35 4.60
CA GLY A 64 4.56 -10.42 5.12
C GLY A 64 4.90 -9.31 4.12
N ALA A 65 5.13 -9.66 2.86
CA ALA A 65 5.44 -8.68 1.81
C ALA A 65 4.26 -7.74 1.54
N LYS A 66 3.02 -8.27 1.43
CA LYS A 66 1.80 -7.48 1.20
C LYS A 66 1.60 -6.39 2.26
N ILE A 67 1.65 -6.77 3.53
CA ILE A 67 1.41 -5.84 4.65
C ILE A 67 2.53 -4.79 4.72
N THR A 68 3.77 -5.19 4.44
CA THR A 68 4.89 -4.25 4.40
C THR A 68 4.73 -3.27 3.25
N ALA A 69 4.31 -3.72 2.06
CA ALA A 69 4.07 -2.87 0.90
C ALA A 69 3.02 -1.78 1.19
N ALA A 70 1.90 -2.15 1.84
CA ALA A 70 0.86 -1.20 2.25
C ALA A 70 1.43 -0.07 3.13
N ASN A 71 2.13 -0.44 4.22
CA ASN A 71 2.71 0.52 5.14
C ASN A 71 3.80 1.41 4.52
N LEU A 72 4.61 0.86 3.61
CA LEU A 72 5.62 1.64 2.89
C LEU A 72 4.96 2.63 1.92
N ALA A 73 3.84 2.25 1.30
CA ALA A 73 3.08 3.11 0.39
C ALA A 73 2.60 4.38 1.10
N ASP A 74 2.13 4.31 2.34
CA ASP A 74 1.73 5.47 3.14
C ASP A 74 2.85 6.51 3.27
N ILE A 75 4.07 6.05 3.58
CA ILE A 75 5.22 6.95 3.72
C ILE A 75 5.53 7.64 2.39
N TYR A 76 5.50 6.89 1.28
CA TYR A 76 5.70 7.44 -0.05
C TYR A 76 4.57 8.38 -0.47
N ALA A 77 3.31 8.06 -0.12
CA ALA A 77 2.17 8.93 -0.35
C ALA A 77 2.31 10.30 0.33
N MET A 78 3.00 10.34 1.48
CA MET A 78 3.34 11.58 2.18
C MET A 78 4.61 12.27 1.64
N GLY A 79 5.19 11.76 0.54
CA GLY A 79 6.44 12.29 -0.04
C GLY A 79 7.70 11.96 0.74
N GLY A 80 7.62 11.03 1.70
CA GLY A 80 8.71 10.60 2.56
C GLY A 80 9.54 9.44 1.99
N ASP A 81 10.63 9.15 2.68
CA ASP A 81 11.48 7.98 2.47
C ASP A 81 11.40 7.08 3.72
N PRO A 82 10.86 5.85 3.63
CA PRO A 82 10.86 4.91 4.75
C PRO A 82 12.27 4.59 5.21
N LYS A 83 12.46 4.44 6.52
CA LYS A 83 13.77 4.14 7.13
C LYS A 83 13.71 2.94 8.05
N TYR A 84 12.75 2.91 8.98
CA TYR A 84 12.69 1.92 10.04
C TYR A 84 11.29 1.38 10.22
N LEU A 85 11.19 0.09 10.54
CA LEU A 85 9.94 -0.59 10.82
C LEU A 85 9.98 -1.22 12.22
N LEU A 86 8.84 -1.13 12.91
CA LEU A 86 8.51 -1.96 14.07
C LEU A 86 7.38 -2.90 13.69
N VAL A 87 7.50 -4.18 14.06
CA VAL A 87 6.51 -5.21 13.69
C VAL A 87 5.95 -5.84 14.95
N SER A 88 4.65 -5.68 15.18
CA SER A 88 3.93 -6.38 16.24
C SER A 88 3.09 -7.49 15.65
N ALA A 89 3.17 -8.71 16.20
CA ALA A 89 2.44 -9.87 15.68
C ALA A 89 1.75 -10.67 16.78
N GLY A 90 0.44 -10.87 16.61
CA GLY A 90 -0.34 -11.86 17.34
C GLY A 90 -0.29 -13.19 16.60
N LEU A 91 0.41 -14.18 17.19
CA LEU A 91 0.68 -15.46 16.54
C LEU A 91 -0.27 -16.56 17.04
N THR A 92 -0.76 -17.38 16.13
CA THR A 92 -1.59 -18.55 16.45
C THR A 92 -0.73 -19.71 17.00
N SER A 93 -1.36 -20.67 17.64
CA SER A 93 -0.65 -21.76 18.31
C SER A 93 0.12 -22.72 17.40
N ASP A 94 -0.13 -22.68 16.09
CA ASP A 94 0.56 -23.44 15.05
C ASP A 94 1.84 -22.76 14.52
N PHE A 95 2.16 -21.56 14.98
CA PHE A 95 3.42 -20.91 14.61
C PHE A 95 4.61 -21.55 15.33
N GLY A 96 5.58 -21.96 14.52
CA GLY A 96 6.92 -22.36 14.93
C GLY A 96 7.99 -21.48 14.30
N ILE A 97 9.23 -21.95 14.34
CA ILE A 97 10.39 -21.20 13.79
C ILE A 97 10.22 -21.03 12.27
N ALA A 98 9.85 -22.08 11.55
CA ALA A 98 9.72 -22.01 10.08
C ALA A 98 8.64 -21.02 9.62
N GLU A 99 7.51 -20.96 10.32
CA GLU A 99 6.41 -20.03 10.03
C GLU A 99 6.82 -18.60 10.29
N ILE A 100 7.48 -18.31 11.42
CA ILE A 100 7.93 -16.94 11.74
C ILE A 100 9.04 -16.48 10.78
N GLU A 101 9.97 -17.35 10.41
CA GLU A 101 11.00 -17.05 9.42
C GLU A 101 10.40 -16.77 8.04
N ALA A 102 9.39 -17.53 7.61
CA ALA A 102 8.71 -17.30 6.33
C ALA A 102 8.02 -15.93 6.30
N LEU A 103 7.31 -15.56 7.37
CA LEU A 103 6.68 -14.26 7.52
C LEU A 103 7.71 -13.13 7.54
N ALA A 104 8.76 -13.28 8.35
CA ALA A 104 9.84 -12.30 8.47
C ALA A 104 10.60 -12.08 7.17
N ASN A 105 10.87 -13.15 6.41
CA ASN A 105 11.49 -13.05 5.09
C ASN A 105 10.60 -12.30 4.10
N GLY A 106 9.29 -12.45 4.18
CA GLY A 106 8.34 -11.67 3.38
C GLY A 106 8.43 -10.18 3.71
N ILE A 107 8.36 -9.82 4.99
CA ILE A 107 8.52 -8.44 5.48
C ILE A 107 9.86 -7.85 5.02
N LYS A 108 10.94 -8.58 5.26
CA LYS A 108 12.29 -8.15 4.87
C LYS A 108 12.43 -7.96 3.37
N SER A 109 11.89 -8.86 2.56
CA SER A 109 12.03 -8.79 1.10
C SER A 109 11.43 -7.52 0.52
N GLU A 110 10.35 -7.01 1.11
CA GLU A 110 9.71 -5.77 0.68
C GLU A 110 10.43 -4.54 1.24
N ALA A 111 10.82 -4.57 2.52
CA ALA A 111 11.59 -3.49 3.14
C ALA A 111 12.95 -3.25 2.44
N ASP A 112 13.62 -4.32 2.01
CA ASP A 112 14.89 -4.25 1.28
C ASP A 112 14.78 -3.49 -0.06
N LEU A 113 13.61 -3.51 -0.73
CA LEU A 113 13.40 -2.77 -1.99
C LEU A 113 13.58 -1.26 -1.82
N VAL A 114 13.36 -0.76 -0.61
CA VAL A 114 13.45 0.68 -0.29
C VAL A 114 14.60 1.00 0.67
N GLY A 115 15.35 -0.02 1.10
CA GLY A 115 16.47 0.13 2.04
C GLY A 115 16.03 0.43 3.46
N ALA A 116 14.80 0.05 3.84
CA ALA A 116 14.30 0.21 5.20
C ALA A 116 14.69 -0.98 6.08
N ALA A 117 14.94 -0.73 7.38
CA ALA A 117 15.36 -1.75 8.33
C ALA A 117 14.27 -2.05 9.36
N ILE A 118 14.05 -3.34 9.66
CA ILE A 118 13.20 -3.77 10.75
C ILE A 118 14.04 -3.72 12.04
N VAL A 119 13.71 -2.82 12.96
CA VAL A 119 14.55 -2.49 14.12
C VAL A 119 14.02 -3.04 15.44
N GLY A 120 12.81 -3.58 15.46
CA GLY A 120 12.20 -4.15 16.65
C GLY A 120 10.75 -4.55 16.40
N GLY A 121 10.08 -4.89 17.50
CA GLY A 121 8.67 -5.28 17.46
C GLY A 121 8.27 -6.03 18.72
N ASP A 122 7.12 -6.69 18.65
CA ASP A 122 6.55 -7.48 19.72
C ASP A 122 5.86 -8.72 19.18
N ILE A 123 5.87 -9.82 19.91
CA ILE A 123 5.11 -11.02 19.57
C ILE A 123 4.26 -11.47 20.75
N SER A 124 3.03 -11.80 20.49
CA SER A 124 2.08 -12.28 21.49
C SER A 124 1.26 -13.44 20.92
N ARG A 125 0.62 -14.20 21.80
CA ARG A 125 -0.33 -15.23 21.37
C ARG A 125 -1.67 -14.60 21.02
N ALA A 126 -2.28 -15.06 19.91
CA ALA A 126 -3.61 -14.67 19.46
C ALA A 126 -4.41 -15.85 18.91
N GLU A 127 -5.72 -15.70 18.79
CA GLU A 127 -6.60 -16.71 18.16
C GLU A 127 -6.51 -16.70 16.63
N LYS A 128 -6.13 -15.56 16.04
CA LYS A 128 -5.91 -15.35 14.61
C LYS A 128 -4.55 -14.73 14.41
N LEU A 129 -3.96 -14.91 13.24
CA LEU A 129 -2.77 -14.16 12.87
C LEU A 129 -3.15 -12.67 12.69
N VAL A 130 -2.53 -11.83 13.49
CA VAL A 130 -2.66 -10.36 13.42
C VAL A 130 -1.25 -9.80 13.25
N ILE A 131 -1.07 -8.87 12.33
CA ILE A 131 0.21 -8.23 12.09
C ILE A 131 -0.02 -6.73 12.04
N SER A 132 0.73 -5.97 12.83
CA SER A 132 0.76 -4.51 12.75
C SER A 132 2.19 -4.07 12.48
N ILE A 133 2.35 -3.20 11.48
CA ILE A 133 3.63 -2.60 11.13
C ILE A 133 3.55 -1.10 11.35
N SER A 134 4.50 -0.56 12.08
CA SER A 134 4.70 0.89 12.19
C SER A 134 5.96 1.27 11.41
N VAL A 135 5.83 2.23 10.50
CA VAL A 135 6.92 2.71 9.67
C VAL A 135 7.31 4.12 10.09
N PHE A 136 8.59 4.32 10.23
CA PHE A 136 9.23 5.61 10.46
C PHE A 136 10.01 6.00 9.21
N GLY A 137 9.72 7.16 8.66
CA GLY A 137 10.38 7.73 7.50
C GLY A 137 10.84 9.15 7.74
N GLU A 138 11.54 9.69 6.76
CA GLU A 138 12.02 11.07 6.73
C GLU A 138 11.35 11.81 5.57
N VAL A 139 10.98 13.06 5.80
CA VAL A 139 10.37 13.92 4.78
C VAL A 139 10.86 15.38 4.91
N THR A 140 11.23 15.99 3.81
CA THR A 140 11.61 17.41 3.79
C THR A 140 10.37 18.30 3.72
N SER A 141 9.48 18.00 2.78
CA SER A 141 8.21 18.70 2.57
C SER A 141 7.12 17.66 2.40
N PRO A 142 6.23 17.48 3.38
CA PRO A 142 5.18 16.49 3.29
C PRO A 142 4.17 16.86 2.18
N ILE A 143 3.73 15.84 1.45
CA ILE A 143 2.60 15.91 0.55
C ILE A 143 1.38 15.42 1.34
N THR A 144 0.23 16.05 1.13
CA THR A 144 -1.00 15.70 1.83
C THR A 144 -2.14 15.48 0.84
N ARG A 145 -3.26 15.00 1.31
CA ARG A 145 -4.50 14.94 0.52
C ARG A 145 -5.05 16.34 0.18
N SER A 146 -4.69 17.37 0.96
CA SER A 146 -5.04 18.76 0.70
C SER A 146 -4.00 19.45 -0.17
N GLY A 147 -4.43 20.29 -1.09
CA GLY A 147 -3.53 21.07 -1.94
C GLY A 147 -3.82 21.00 -3.43
N ALA A 148 -4.76 20.15 -3.86
CA ALA A 148 -5.25 20.09 -5.23
C ALA A 148 -5.91 21.41 -5.64
N LYS A 149 -5.69 21.83 -6.88
CA LYS A 149 -6.17 23.12 -7.42
C LYS A 149 -6.93 22.89 -8.74
N ALA A 150 -8.00 23.64 -8.95
CA ALA A 150 -8.71 23.62 -10.22
C ALA A 150 -7.74 23.87 -11.40
N GLY A 151 -7.75 22.98 -12.39
CA GLY A 151 -6.83 22.96 -13.52
C GLY A 151 -5.67 21.98 -13.39
N ASP A 152 -5.43 21.39 -12.20
CA ASP A 152 -4.46 20.31 -12.05
C ASP A 152 -4.85 19.09 -12.88
N SER A 153 -3.87 18.37 -13.40
CA SER A 153 -4.05 17.02 -13.92
C SER A 153 -4.17 16.03 -12.76
N VAL A 154 -5.09 15.08 -12.87
CA VAL A 154 -5.17 13.90 -11.99
C VAL A 154 -4.34 12.79 -12.62
N ILE A 155 -3.36 12.30 -11.88
CA ILE A 155 -2.39 11.30 -12.35
C ILE A 155 -2.33 10.10 -11.42
N ILE A 156 -2.00 8.93 -11.97
CA ILE A 156 -1.78 7.69 -11.23
C ILE A 156 -0.42 7.07 -11.57
N SER A 157 0.15 6.31 -10.64
CA SER A 157 1.41 5.57 -10.85
C SER A 157 1.21 4.23 -11.57
N GLY A 158 -0.02 3.77 -11.67
CA GLY A 158 -0.45 2.54 -12.31
C GLY A 158 -1.97 2.43 -12.23
N LEU A 159 -2.60 1.61 -13.08
CA LEU A 159 -4.05 1.40 -13.02
C LEU A 159 -4.37 0.48 -11.85
N PRO A 160 -5.23 0.89 -10.88
CA PRO A 160 -5.73 -0.01 -9.84
C PRO A 160 -6.74 -1.01 -10.41
N GLY A 161 -7.09 -2.03 -9.59
CA GLY A 161 -8.09 -3.04 -9.91
C GLY A 161 -7.53 -4.45 -10.06
N LYS A 162 -6.20 -4.60 -10.17
CA LYS A 162 -5.58 -5.93 -10.30
C LYS A 162 -5.75 -6.76 -9.03
N SER A 163 -5.63 -6.16 -7.86
CA SER A 163 -5.86 -6.83 -6.58
C SER A 163 -7.32 -7.29 -6.45
N ALA A 164 -8.29 -6.44 -6.78
CA ALA A 164 -9.71 -6.79 -6.74
C ALA A 164 -10.08 -7.91 -7.74
N ALA A 165 -9.53 -7.88 -8.96
CA ALA A 165 -9.68 -8.97 -9.94
C ALA A 165 -9.07 -10.28 -9.44
N GLY A 166 -7.91 -10.22 -8.76
CA GLY A 166 -7.27 -11.37 -8.13
C GLY A 166 -8.10 -11.96 -7.01
N LEU A 167 -8.70 -11.13 -6.17
CA LEU A 167 -9.63 -11.56 -5.13
C LEU A 167 -10.87 -12.26 -5.73
N PHE A 168 -11.44 -11.70 -6.78
CA PHE A 168 -12.55 -12.32 -7.51
C PHE A 168 -12.19 -13.71 -8.04
N GLN A 169 -11.00 -13.85 -8.62
CA GLN A 169 -10.50 -15.15 -9.08
C GLN A 169 -10.28 -16.15 -7.94
N LEU A 170 -9.67 -15.74 -6.82
CA LEU A 170 -9.48 -16.58 -5.63
C LEU A 170 -10.81 -17.06 -5.07
N GLN A 171 -11.82 -16.20 -4.99
CA GLN A 171 -13.18 -16.56 -4.56
C GLN A 171 -13.86 -17.53 -5.53
N SER A 172 -13.48 -17.50 -6.80
CA SER A 172 -13.95 -18.42 -7.85
C SER A 172 -13.13 -19.71 -7.94
N GLY A 173 -12.15 -19.91 -7.05
CA GLY A 173 -11.31 -21.11 -7.00
C GLY A 173 -10.08 -21.09 -7.93
N VAL A 174 -9.78 -19.99 -8.58
CA VAL A 174 -8.54 -19.81 -9.35
C VAL A 174 -7.42 -19.41 -8.38
N THR A 175 -6.36 -20.20 -8.30
CA THR A 175 -5.28 -20.00 -7.32
C THR A 175 -3.97 -19.48 -7.92
N ASP A 176 -3.86 -19.47 -9.26
CA ASP A 176 -2.66 -19.05 -9.99
C ASP A 176 -3.04 -18.24 -11.23
N SER A 177 -2.69 -16.94 -11.21
CA SER A 177 -2.79 -16.00 -12.31
C SER A 177 -2.01 -14.73 -11.96
N THR A 178 -1.80 -13.85 -12.94
CA THR A 178 -1.19 -12.54 -12.73
C THR A 178 -1.99 -11.68 -11.76
N PHE A 179 -3.32 -11.72 -11.80
CA PHE A 179 -4.20 -10.98 -10.90
C PHE A 179 -4.19 -11.57 -9.48
N VAL A 180 -4.22 -12.90 -9.36
CA VAL A 180 -4.06 -13.58 -8.05
C VAL A 180 -2.72 -13.21 -7.42
N SER A 181 -1.64 -13.19 -8.19
CA SER A 181 -0.33 -12.76 -7.71
C SER A 181 -0.33 -11.29 -7.26
N ALA A 182 -1.01 -10.40 -7.99
CA ALA A 182 -1.16 -8.99 -7.61
C ALA A 182 -1.95 -8.82 -6.31
N HIS A 183 -3.00 -9.63 -6.07
CA HIS A 183 -3.72 -9.61 -4.80
C HIS A 183 -2.87 -10.10 -3.62
N LYS A 184 -2.12 -11.19 -3.83
CA LYS A 184 -1.27 -11.78 -2.79
C LYS A 184 -0.07 -10.92 -2.43
N LYS A 185 0.49 -10.23 -3.41
CA LYS A 185 1.64 -9.34 -3.27
C LYS A 185 1.52 -8.19 -4.28
N PRO A 186 0.97 -7.03 -3.88
CA PRO A 186 0.87 -5.87 -4.75
C PRO A 186 2.27 -5.35 -5.13
N VAL A 187 2.38 -4.80 -6.34
CA VAL A 187 3.61 -4.18 -6.84
C VAL A 187 3.50 -2.67 -6.67
N VAL A 188 4.13 -2.14 -5.62
CA VAL A 188 4.15 -0.71 -5.36
C VAL A 188 5.26 -0.03 -6.17
N HIS A 189 4.92 1.04 -6.87
CA HIS A 189 5.84 1.75 -7.76
C HIS A 189 6.66 2.80 -6.99
N TYR A 190 7.49 2.40 -6.02
CA TYR A 190 8.28 3.28 -5.16
C TYR A 190 9.12 4.30 -5.90
N GLU A 191 9.81 3.89 -6.98
CA GLU A 191 10.65 4.79 -7.77
C GLU A 191 9.85 5.84 -8.54
N LEU A 192 8.62 5.53 -8.92
CA LEU A 192 7.72 6.49 -9.53
C LEU A 192 7.14 7.45 -8.48
N ALA A 193 6.81 6.96 -7.27
CA ALA A 193 6.39 7.80 -6.16
C ALA A 193 7.42 8.89 -5.82
N LYS A 194 8.71 8.58 -5.87
CA LYS A 194 9.79 9.58 -5.70
C LYS A 194 9.74 10.70 -6.72
N LYS A 195 9.24 10.45 -7.94
CA LYS A 195 9.07 11.48 -8.98
C LYS A 195 7.84 12.36 -8.72
N PHE A 196 6.92 11.91 -7.85
CA PHE A 196 5.72 12.67 -7.48
C PHE A 196 5.95 13.70 -6.36
N ARG A 197 7.18 13.89 -5.89
CA ARG A 197 7.49 14.81 -4.77
C ARG A 197 7.13 16.29 -4.97
N ASN A 198 6.81 16.68 -6.20
CA ASN A 198 6.42 18.06 -6.52
C ASN A 198 4.94 18.17 -6.97
N VAL A 199 4.11 17.20 -6.62
CA VAL A 199 2.67 17.26 -6.87
C VAL A 199 1.96 18.10 -5.81
N ASN A 200 0.72 18.52 -6.10
CA ASN A 200 -0.03 19.40 -5.21
C ASN A 200 -0.76 18.61 -4.09
N ALA A 201 -1.27 17.41 -4.41
CA ALA A 201 -1.87 16.48 -3.45
C ALA A 201 -1.59 15.04 -3.88
N MET A 202 -1.52 14.11 -2.92
CA MET A 202 -1.27 12.69 -3.18
C MET A 202 -1.81 11.82 -2.06
N CYS A 203 -2.21 10.60 -2.40
CA CYS A 203 -2.39 9.45 -1.51
C CYS A 203 -2.08 8.15 -2.27
N ASP A 204 -1.94 7.04 -1.57
CA ASP A 204 -2.01 5.71 -2.18
C ASP A 204 -3.47 5.27 -2.33
N VAL A 205 -3.72 4.25 -3.15
CA VAL A 205 -5.06 3.68 -3.38
C VAL A 205 -5.18 2.38 -2.59
N SER A 206 -5.68 2.50 -1.37
CA SER A 206 -5.93 1.38 -0.44
C SER A 206 -7.37 0.88 -0.49
N ASP A 207 -8.36 1.78 -0.50
CA ASP A 207 -9.79 1.47 -0.42
C ASP A 207 -10.54 1.66 -1.75
N GLY A 208 -9.83 2.01 -2.80
CA GLY A 208 -10.37 2.23 -4.14
C GLY A 208 -10.18 3.66 -4.64
N LEU A 209 -10.02 3.79 -5.95
CA LEU A 209 -9.67 5.06 -6.60
C LEU A 209 -10.68 6.18 -6.31
N LEU A 210 -11.98 5.88 -6.36
CA LEU A 210 -13.02 6.89 -6.08
C LEU A 210 -13.01 7.34 -4.64
N SER A 211 -12.73 6.43 -3.69
CA SER A 211 -12.59 6.76 -2.27
C SER A 211 -11.47 7.78 -2.06
N GLU A 212 -10.29 7.47 -2.59
CA GLU A 212 -9.12 8.32 -2.41
C GLU A 212 -9.24 9.67 -3.13
N LEU A 213 -9.84 9.69 -4.32
CA LEU A 213 -10.13 10.93 -5.02
C LEU A 213 -11.17 11.78 -4.28
N THR A 214 -12.14 11.14 -3.60
CA THR A 214 -13.10 11.84 -2.74
C THR A 214 -12.36 12.50 -1.57
N HIS A 215 -11.46 11.79 -0.91
CA HIS A 215 -10.65 12.35 0.18
C HIS A 215 -9.80 13.55 -0.28
N ILE A 216 -9.17 13.47 -1.47
CA ILE A 216 -8.42 14.60 -2.04
C ILE A 216 -9.35 15.78 -2.35
N ALA A 217 -10.51 15.52 -2.97
CA ALA A 217 -11.47 16.54 -3.35
C ALA A 217 -11.99 17.30 -2.12
N GLU A 218 -12.42 16.56 -1.09
CA GLU A 218 -12.92 17.11 0.18
C GLU A 218 -11.84 17.90 0.93
N ALA A 219 -10.65 17.30 1.09
CA ALA A 219 -9.54 17.95 1.80
C ALA A 219 -9.05 19.22 1.10
N SER A 220 -9.23 19.34 -0.21
CA SER A 220 -8.80 20.48 -1.03
C SER A 220 -9.93 21.45 -1.35
N GLY A 221 -11.19 21.09 -1.12
CA GLY A 221 -12.36 21.93 -1.47
C GLY A 221 -12.55 22.10 -2.98
N VAL A 222 -12.26 21.06 -3.77
CA VAL A 222 -12.32 21.06 -5.25
C VAL A 222 -13.19 19.93 -5.77
N GLY A 223 -13.57 20.01 -7.06
CA GLY A 223 -14.14 18.87 -7.80
C GLY A 223 -13.06 18.09 -8.52
N ILE A 224 -13.37 16.84 -8.87
CA ILE A 224 -12.51 15.99 -9.69
C ILE A 224 -13.33 15.35 -10.80
N GLU A 225 -12.80 15.38 -12.01
CA GLU A 225 -13.41 14.77 -13.20
C GLU A 225 -12.44 13.72 -13.77
N ILE A 226 -12.86 12.46 -13.78
CA ILE A 226 -12.15 11.34 -14.41
C ILE A 226 -12.71 11.14 -15.81
N ASP A 227 -11.85 10.93 -16.80
CA ASP A 227 -12.23 10.62 -18.18
C ASP A 227 -12.00 9.12 -18.46
N SER A 228 -13.07 8.34 -18.55
CA SER A 228 -13.00 6.89 -18.81
C SER A 228 -12.22 6.55 -20.09
N ARG A 229 -12.28 7.42 -21.10
CA ARG A 229 -11.59 7.20 -22.38
C ARG A 229 -10.07 7.16 -22.24
N LEU A 230 -9.50 7.88 -21.23
CA LEU A 230 -8.08 7.84 -20.94
C LEU A 230 -7.70 6.50 -20.29
N ILE A 231 -8.58 5.94 -19.48
CA ILE A 231 -8.39 4.66 -18.78
C ILE A 231 -8.57 3.49 -19.76
N GLU A 232 -9.60 3.51 -20.61
CA GLU A 232 -9.91 2.45 -21.59
C GLU A 232 -8.79 2.19 -22.61
N GLN A 233 -7.92 3.16 -22.84
CA GLN A 233 -6.76 3.03 -23.75
C GLN A 233 -5.63 2.20 -23.16
N LEU A 234 -5.57 2.06 -21.82
CA LEU A 234 -4.50 1.39 -21.11
C LEU A 234 -4.53 -0.12 -21.37
N SER A 235 -3.34 -0.71 -21.50
CA SER A 235 -3.21 -2.18 -21.64
C SER A 235 -3.79 -2.90 -20.42
N ASP A 236 -3.50 -2.40 -19.22
CA ASP A 236 -3.98 -2.96 -17.96
C ASP A 236 -5.52 -2.98 -17.87
N PHE A 237 -6.19 -1.93 -18.38
CA PHE A 237 -7.66 -1.91 -18.47
C PHE A 237 -8.19 -3.01 -19.40
N LYS A 238 -7.55 -3.19 -20.55
CA LYS A 238 -7.96 -4.23 -21.52
C LYS A 238 -7.78 -5.63 -20.94
N GLU A 239 -6.67 -5.89 -20.25
CA GLU A 239 -6.45 -7.17 -19.56
C GLU A 239 -7.54 -7.47 -18.51
N LEU A 240 -7.94 -6.46 -17.71
CA LEU A 240 -9.04 -6.59 -16.76
C LEU A 240 -10.39 -6.79 -17.46
N ALA A 241 -10.65 -6.07 -18.55
CA ALA A 241 -11.89 -6.20 -19.32
C ALA A 241 -11.99 -7.56 -20.05
N ASP A 242 -10.85 -8.11 -20.48
CA ASP A 242 -10.79 -9.47 -21.08
C ASP A 242 -11.12 -10.55 -20.04
N LEU A 243 -10.81 -10.33 -18.75
CA LEU A 243 -11.22 -11.23 -17.68
C LEU A 243 -12.73 -11.17 -17.43
N ASP A 244 -13.27 -9.97 -17.21
CA ASP A 244 -14.72 -9.73 -17.09
C ASP A 244 -15.08 -8.28 -17.38
N SER A 245 -15.63 -8.04 -18.57
CA SER A 245 -16.02 -6.69 -19.02
C SER A 245 -17.15 -6.06 -18.20
N SER A 246 -17.94 -6.85 -17.47
CA SER A 246 -19.02 -6.35 -16.61
C SER A 246 -18.51 -5.89 -15.24
N GLN A 247 -17.34 -6.37 -14.80
CA GLN A 247 -16.77 -6.08 -13.49
C GLN A 247 -15.60 -5.08 -13.55
N VAL A 248 -15.03 -4.83 -14.73
CA VAL A 248 -13.78 -4.06 -14.87
C VAL A 248 -13.86 -2.68 -14.20
N TRP A 249 -14.95 -1.96 -14.36
CA TRP A 249 -15.12 -0.64 -13.74
C TRP A 249 -15.28 -0.71 -12.21
N GLN A 250 -15.93 -1.75 -11.71
CA GLN A 250 -16.00 -2.00 -10.26
C GLN A 250 -14.60 -2.23 -9.70
N TRP A 251 -13.75 -3.01 -10.39
CA TRP A 251 -12.38 -3.25 -9.95
C TRP A 251 -11.51 -1.99 -10.04
N VAL A 252 -11.57 -1.26 -11.14
CA VAL A 252 -10.72 -0.08 -11.38
C VAL A 252 -11.09 1.09 -10.47
N LEU A 253 -12.38 1.34 -10.27
CA LEU A 253 -12.85 2.52 -9.53
C LEU A 253 -13.05 2.24 -8.04
N GLY A 254 -13.50 1.04 -7.67
CA GLY A 254 -13.84 0.67 -6.29
C GLY A 254 -12.95 -0.40 -5.68
N GLY A 255 -12.07 -1.04 -6.47
CA GLY A 255 -11.14 -2.05 -5.96
C GLY A 255 -10.02 -1.44 -5.13
N GLY A 256 -9.72 -2.04 -3.99
CA GLY A 256 -8.63 -1.63 -3.12
C GLY A 256 -7.42 -2.57 -3.13
N GLU A 257 -6.47 -2.28 -2.24
CA GLU A 257 -5.25 -3.06 -1.96
C GLU A 257 -4.26 -3.17 -3.13
N ASP A 258 -4.32 -2.26 -4.11
CA ASP A 258 -3.31 -2.14 -5.19
C ASP A 258 -2.13 -1.26 -4.78
N HIS A 259 -2.31 -0.32 -3.84
CA HIS A 259 -1.32 0.64 -3.34
C HIS A 259 -0.58 1.40 -4.45
N VAL A 260 -1.28 1.66 -5.57
CA VAL A 260 -0.82 2.63 -6.56
C VAL A 260 -1.02 4.03 -6.01
N PHE A 261 -0.23 5.00 -6.47
CA PHE A 261 -0.37 6.39 -6.03
C PHE A 261 -1.29 7.15 -6.96
N VAL A 262 -2.20 7.94 -6.39
CA VAL A 262 -3.00 8.94 -7.09
C VAL A 262 -2.59 10.33 -6.62
N ALA A 263 -2.40 11.25 -7.56
CA ALA A 263 -1.92 12.59 -7.25
C ALA A 263 -2.53 13.64 -8.18
N THR A 264 -2.41 14.92 -7.78
CA THR A 264 -2.80 16.06 -8.59
C THR A 264 -1.64 17.00 -8.81
N THR A 265 -1.49 17.54 -10.01
CA THR A 265 -0.36 18.42 -10.35
C THR A 265 -0.70 19.48 -11.40
N SER A 266 -0.23 20.70 -11.17
CA SER A 266 -0.19 21.79 -12.18
C SER A 266 1.14 21.84 -12.93
N ALA A 267 2.14 21.08 -12.49
CA ALA A 267 3.45 20.99 -13.14
C ALA A 267 3.42 19.98 -14.31
N LYS A 268 4.58 19.87 -15.00
CA LYS A 268 4.76 18.80 -16.00
C LYS A 268 4.51 17.44 -15.34
N VAL A 269 3.66 16.63 -15.97
CA VAL A 269 3.38 15.24 -15.52
C VAL A 269 4.69 14.44 -15.51
N PRO A 270 5.03 13.77 -14.40
CA PRO A 270 6.22 12.96 -14.29
C PRO A 270 6.25 11.83 -15.32
N ASP A 271 7.43 11.53 -15.87
CA ASP A 271 7.59 10.44 -16.82
C ASP A 271 7.27 9.09 -16.15
N GLY A 272 6.33 8.35 -16.72
CA GLY A 272 5.78 7.10 -16.21
C GLY A 272 4.44 7.25 -15.50
N ALA A 273 4.01 8.47 -15.16
CA ALA A 273 2.67 8.72 -14.64
C ALA A 273 1.61 8.72 -15.74
N ILE A 274 0.42 8.30 -15.41
CA ILE A 274 -0.73 8.19 -16.31
C ILE A 274 -1.74 9.28 -15.94
N VAL A 275 -2.12 10.12 -16.90
CA VAL A 275 -3.21 11.10 -16.71
C VAL A 275 -4.55 10.39 -16.88
N ILE A 276 -5.44 10.55 -15.90
CA ILE A 276 -6.79 9.95 -15.91
C ILE A 276 -7.92 10.97 -15.83
N GLY A 277 -7.60 12.26 -15.61
CA GLY A 277 -8.60 13.28 -15.41
C GLY A 277 -8.00 14.62 -15.03
N LYS A 278 -8.80 15.48 -14.45
CA LYS A 278 -8.42 16.82 -14.00
C LYS A 278 -9.22 17.29 -12.79
N VAL A 279 -8.64 18.23 -12.08
CA VAL A 279 -9.28 18.91 -10.94
C VAL A 279 -10.12 20.07 -11.46
N MET A 280 -11.37 20.15 -10.97
CA MET A 280 -12.39 21.10 -11.38
C MET A 280 -12.71 22.09 -10.25
N SER A 281 -13.31 23.21 -10.59
CA SER A 281 -13.95 24.07 -9.60
C SER A 281 -15.24 23.40 -9.07
N GLY A 282 -15.56 23.62 -7.79
CA GLY A 282 -16.69 22.97 -7.12
C GLY A 282 -16.25 21.79 -6.28
N ILE A 283 -17.19 20.96 -5.84
CA ILE A 283 -16.94 19.86 -4.88
C ILE A 283 -17.46 18.50 -5.42
N LYS A 284 -17.69 18.36 -6.72
CA LYS A 284 -18.26 17.15 -7.32
C LYS A 284 -17.16 16.23 -7.85
N LEU A 285 -17.28 14.93 -7.55
CA LEU A 285 -16.52 13.88 -8.21
C LEU A 285 -17.39 13.29 -9.33
N ASP A 286 -16.91 13.38 -10.56
CA ASP A 286 -17.57 12.88 -11.78
C ASP A 286 -16.67 11.91 -12.53
N VAL A 287 -17.29 10.90 -13.15
CA VAL A 287 -16.62 9.99 -14.09
C VAL A 287 -17.32 10.11 -15.44
N LEU A 288 -16.66 10.75 -16.40
CA LEU A 288 -17.20 10.93 -17.75
C LEU A 288 -17.16 9.60 -18.52
N GLY A 289 -18.22 9.35 -19.31
CA GLY A 289 -18.31 8.21 -20.21
C GLY A 289 -18.86 6.93 -19.57
N ILE A 290 -19.15 6.93 -18.26
CA ILE A 290 -19.75 5.81 -17.54
C ILE A 290 -21.09 6.27 -16.95
N SER A 291 -22.16 5.51 -17.21
CA SER A 291 -23.50 5.81 -16.68
C SER A 291 -23.77 5.18 -15.31
N ASP A 292 -23.08 4.08 -15.01
CA ASP A 292 -23.26 3.31 -13.78
C ASP A 292 -21.92 3.29 -13.04
N VAL A 293 -21.67 4.37 -12.28
CA VAL A 293 -20.46 4.50 -11.48
C VAL A 293 -20.61 3.63 -10.22
N PRO A 294 -19.65 2.74 -9.94
CA PRO A 294 -19.71 1.88 -8.76
C PRO A 294 -19.83 2.67 -7.46
N ASP A 295 -20.43 2.06 -6.46
CA ASP A 295 -20.40 2.59 -5.08
C ASP A 295 -18.95 2.68 -4.55
N VAL A 296 -18.70 3.67 -3.72
CA VAL A 296 -17.38 4.03 -3.21
C VAL A 296 -16.85 2.91 -2.32
N GLY A 297 -15.73 2.34 -2.70
CA GLY A 297 -14.70 1.61 -1.98
C GLY A 297 -15.08 0.64 -0.83
N PHE A 298 -14.05 -0.01 -0.29
CA PHE A 298 -14.16 -0.89 0.88
C PHE A 298 -14.49 -0.07 2.15
N ARG A 299 -15.39 -0.60 3.01
CA ARG A 299 -15.72 -0.01 4.29
C ARG A 299 -15.50 -1.01 5.40
N HIS A 300 -14.74 -0.63 6.42
CA HIS A 300 -14.50 -1.45 7.61
C HIS A 300 -15.72 -1.55 8.54
N PHE A 301 -16.63 -0.55 8.50
CA PHE A 301 -17.79 -0.45 9.37
C PHE A 301 -19.05 0.00 8.61
#